data_e0f65ae54639e744dc3a5fe08ae24286
#
_entry.id   e0f65ae54639e744dc3a5fe08ae24286
#
_cell.length_a   1.000
_cell.length_b   1.000
_cell.length_c   1.000
_cell.angle_alpha   90.00
_cell.angle_beta   90.00
_cell.angle_gamma   90.00
#
_symmetry.space_group_name_H-M   'P 1'
#
loop_
_entity.id
_entity.type
_entity.pdbx_description
1 polymer ?
#
loop_
_entity_poly.entity_id
_entity_poly.type
_entity_poly.pdbx_seq_one_letter_code
_entity_poly.pdbx_strand_id
1 'polypeptide(L)'
;MKKKFICAVAIGALVVGCKPAMDLDKPGAVNAEKLVSAASNDAEWLSYGRTYDEQRFSPLNAINAENVSGLNLAWFADLDTSRGQEATPLVIDGKIYISTAWSKVKAYDAVSGKLLWEYDPKVPGETAVKACCDVVNRGVAAWGDRLYLGTL
;
A
#
# COMPACT_ATOMS: atom_id res chain seq x y z
N MET A 1 -2.53 16.16 70.38
CA MET A 1 -3.18 15.80 69.10
C MET A 1 -2.15 15.99 68.00
N LYS A 2 -1.60 14.86 67.49
CA LYS A 2 -0.59 14.84 66.40
C LYS A 2 -1.29 14.61 65.07
N LYS A 3 -1.32 15.63 64.17
CA LYS A 3 -1.83 15.51 62.81
C LYS A 3 -0.81 14.81 61.97
N LYS A 4 -1.15 13.61 61.44
CA LYS A 4 -0.37 12.87 60.44
C LYS A 4 -0.72 13.44 59.06
N PHE A 5 0.26 14.02 58.37
CA PHE A 5 0.16 14.34 56.94
C PHE A 5 0.41 13.06 56.14
N ILE A 6 -0.58 12.64 55.36
CA ILE A 6 -0.43 11.58 54.39
C ILE A 6 -0.05 12.23 53.04
N CYS A 7 1.19 12.04 52.64
CA CYS A 7 1.62 12.38 51.28
C CYS A 7 1.05 11.33 50.31
N ALA A 8 0.10 11.74 49.51
CA ALA A 8 -0.36 10.89 48.36
C ALA A 8 0.65 11.06 47.24
N VAL A 9 1.42 9.99 46.95
CA VAL A 9 2.27 9.88 45.77
C VAL A 9 1.36 9.52 44.61
N ALA A 10 1.11 10.48 43.73
CA ALA A 10 0.45 10.20 42.45
C ALA A 10 1.43 9.46 41.52
N ILE A 11 1.26 8.16 41.35
CA ILE A 11 1.95 7.37 40.34
C ILE A 11 1.30 7.71 39.01
N GLY A 12 1.94 8.58 38.23
CA GLY A 12 1.56 8.83 36.84
C GLY A 12 1.80 7.55 36.02
N ALA A 13 0.73 6.88 35.66
CA ALA A 13 0.81 5.78 34.69
C ALA A 13 1.18 6.36 33.31
N LEU A 14 2.43 6.16 32.88
CA LEU A 14 2.85 6.36 31.51
C LEU A 14 2.09 5.30 30.66
N VAL A 15 1.03 5.71 29.99
CA VAL A 15 0.39 4.90 28.96
C VAL A 15 1.33 4.89 27.77
N VAL A 16 2.24 3.90 27.74
CA VAL A 16 2.99 3.57 26.52
C VAL A 16 1.95 3.01 25.56
N GLY A 17 1.56 3.82 24.58
CA GLY A 17 0.66 3.39 23.51
C GLY A 17 1.32 2.27 22.70
N CYS A 18 1.04 1.02 23.06
CA CYS A 18 1.40 -0.11 22.24
C CYS A 18 0.69 0.05 20.90
N LYS A 19 1.46 0.19 19.82
CA LYS A 19 0.90 0.04 18.48
C LYS A 19 0.26 -1.35 18.39
N PRO A 20 -0.94 -1.48 17.81
CA PRO A 20 -1.56 -2.81 17.68
C PRO A 20 -0.60 -3.75 16.95
N ALA A 21 -0.54 -4.99 17.40
CA ALA A 21 0.22 -6.05 16.74
C ALA A 21 -0.26 -6.18 15.29
N MET A 22 0.65 -6.58 14.40
CA MET A 22 0.32 -6.88 13.00
C MET A 22 -0.60 -8.11 13.00
N ASP A 23 -1.72 -8.01 12.29
CA ASP A 23 -2.66 -9.11 12.13
C ASP A 23 -2.42 -9.79 10.77
N LEU A 24 -1.91 -11.02 10.80
CA LEU A 24 -1.65 -11.83 9.62
C LEU A 24 -2.88 -12.62 9.15
N ASP A 25 -3.90 -12.72 9.99
CA ASP A 25 -5.12 -13.49 9.74
C ASP A 25 -6.30 -12.58 9.31
N LYS A 26 -6.09 -11.27 9.35
CA LYS A 26 -7.11 -10.31 8.92
C LYS A 26 -7.45 -10.50 7.43
N PRO A 27 -8.74 -10.45 7.06
CA PRO A 27 -9.13 -10.47 5.64
C PRO A 27 -8.35 -9.41 4.82
N GLY A 28 -7.75 -9.83 3.71
CA GLY A 28 -6.89 -8.98 2.89
C GLY A 28 -5.44 -8.85 3.39
N ALA A 29 -5.06 -9.45 4.53
CA ALA A 29 -3.67 -9.47 4.96
C ALA A 29 -2.79 -10.28 4.01
N VAL A 30 -1.57 -9.78 3.75
CA VAL A 30 -0.56 -10.47 2.95
C VAL A 30 0.37 -11.25 3.88
N ASN A 31 0.50 -12.54 3.67
CA ASN A 31 1.35 -13.43 4.47
C ASN A 31 2.20 -14.34 3.57
N ALA A 32 3.06 -15.13 4.17
CA ALA A 32 3.97 -16.00 3.43
C ALA A 32 3.22 -17.03 2.57
N GLU A 33 2.11 -17.58 3.05
CA GLU A 33 1.32 -18.56 2.33
C GLU A 33 0.74 -17.95 1.04
N LYS A 34 0.12 -16.77 1.13
CA LYS A 34 -0.39 -16.04 -0.04
C LYS A 34 0.70 -15.72 -1.06
N LEU A 35 1.87 -15.28 -0.60
CA LEU A 35 2.99 -14.96 -1.50
C LEU A 35 3.53 -16.21 -2.20
N VAL A 36 3.68 -17.33 -1.49
CA VAL A 36 4.14 -18.59 -2.07
C VAL A 36 3.11 -19.15 -3.07
N SER A 37 1.82 -19.02 -2.76
CA SER A 37 0.74 -19.50 -3.61
C SER A 37 0.29 -18.50 -4.69
N ALA A 38 0.99 -17.37 -4.85
CA ALA A 38 0.61 -16.32 -5.80
C ALA A 38 0.45 -16.82 -7.24
N ALA A 39 1.20 -17.84 -7.65
CA ALA A 39 1.07 -18.42 -9.00
C ALA A 39 -0.33 -18.99 -9.28
N SER A 40 -1.01 -19.52 -8.27
CA SER A 40 -2.36 -20.08 -8.34
C SER A 40 -3.48 -19.10 -7.98
N ASN A 41 -3.14 -17.86 -7.60
CA ASN A 41 -4.10 -16.80 -7.29
C ASN A 41 -4.08 -15.77 -8.42
N ASP A 42 -5.06 -15.79 -9.28
CA ASP A 42 -5.19 -14.89 -10.43
C ASP A 42 -5.90 -13.56 -10.11
N ALA A 43 -6.52 -13.47 -8.94
CA ALA A 43 -7.28 -12.29 -8.51
C ALA A 43 -6.41 -11.20 -7.86
N GLU A 44 -5.17 -11.52 -7.46
CA GLU A 44 -4.31 -10.63 -6.70
C GLU A 44 -2.93 -10.46 -7.37
N TRP A 45 -2.31 -9.31 -7.09
CA TRP A 45 -0.94 -8.97 -7.46
C TRP A 45 -0.21 -8.45 -6.24
N LEU A 46 0.37 -9.35 -5.45
CA LEU A 46 0.80 -9.10 -4.07
C LEU A 46 2.23 -8.56 -3.94
N SER A 47 3.03 -8.65 -4.99
CA SER A 47 4.42 -8.21 -5.02
C SER A 47 4.77 -7.62 -6.37
N TYR A 48 5.93 -6.96 -6.47
CA TYR A 48 6.39 -6.25 -7.66
C TYR A 48 6.33 -7.12 -8.93
N GLY A 49 6.82 -8.34 -8.90
CA GLY A 49 6.82 -9.26 -10.03
C GLY A 49 5.66 -10.26 -10.05
N ARG A 50 4.69 -10.11 -9.18
CA ARG A 50 3.55 -10.98 -8.91
C ARG A 50 3.93 -12.26 -8.16
N THR A 51 4.89 -13.00 -8.65
CA THR A 51 5.42 -14.25 -8.08
C THR A 51 6.91 -14.09 -7.72
N TYR A 52 7.48 -14.98 -6.92
CA TYR A 52 8.89 -14.91 -6.51
C TYR A 52 9.89 -15.05 -7.68
N ASP A 53 9.48 -15.63 -8.78
CA ASP A 53 10.28 -15.73 -10.01
C ASP A 53 10.17 -14.47 -10.91
N GLU A 54 9.46 -13.42 -10.45
CA GLU A 54 9.39 -12.10 -11.06
C GLU A 54 8.97 -12.11 -12.55
N GLN A 55 8.13 -13.06 -12.97
CA GLN A 55 7.72 -13.20 -14.37
C GLN A 55 6.80 -12.07 -14.85
N ARG A 56 6.17 -11.34 -13.95
CA ARG A 56 5.19 -10.28 -14.29
C ARG A 56 4.09 -10.78 -15.23
N PHE A 57 3.74 -12.02 -15.11
CA PHE A 57 2.75 -12.70 -15.94
C PHE A 57 1.46 -12.91 -15.15
N SER A 58 0.32 -12.57 -15.76
CA SER A 58 -1.01 -12.89 -15.25
C SER A 58 -1.55 -14.14 -15.98
N PRO A 59 -2.03 -15.15 -15.25
CA PRO A 59 -2.65 -16.33 -15.86
C PRO A 59 -4.09 -16.09 -16.33
N LEU A 60 -4.64 -14.88 -16.14
CA LEU A 60 -5.96 -14.52 -16.63
C LEU A 60 -6.05 -14.71 -18.15
N ASN A 61 -7.10 -15.36 -18.60
CA ASN A 61 -7.32 -15.68 -20.02
C ASN A 61 -8.72 -15.29 -20.53
N ALA A 62 -9.49 -14.59 -19.72
CA ALA A 62 -10.81 -14.09 -20.12
C ALA A 62 -10.71 -13.10 -21.29
N ILE A 63 -9.60 -12.37 -21.41
CA ILE A 63 -9.29 -11.50 -22.54
C ILE A 63 -8.32 -12.24 -23.43
N ASN A 64 -8.66 -12.36 -24.72
CA ASN A 64 -7.91 -13.11 -25.72
C ASN A 64 -8.03 -12.45 -27.09
N ALA A 65 -7.42 -13.04 -28.12
CA ALA A 65 -7.37 -12.47 -29.47
C ALA A 65 -8.77 -12.30 -30.10
N GLU A 66 -9.72 -13.14 -29.72
CA GLU A 66 -11.07 -13.15 -30.28
C GLU A 66 -11.95 -12.01 -29.71
N ASN A 67 -11.67 -11.55 -28.49
CA ASN A 67 -12.52 -10.59 -27.79
C ASN A 67 -11.83 -9.26 -27.40
N VAL A 68 -10.51 -9.15 -27.53
CA VAL A 68 -9.75 -7.94 -27.14
C VAL A 68 -10.23 -6.70 -27.88
N SER A 69 -10.74 -6.81 -29.10
CA SER A 69 -11.28 -5.67 -29.86
C SER A 69 -12.57 -5.08 -29.26
N GLY A 70 -13.24 -5.82 -28.37
CA GLY A 70 -14.43 -5.39 -27.65
C GLY A 70 -14.15 -4.73 -26.31
N LEU A 71 -12.89 -4.55 -25.91
CA LEU A 71 -12.56 -3.88 -24.67
C LEU A 71 -12.96 -2.41 -24.70
N ASN A 72 -13.51 -1.97 -23.60
CA ASN A 72 -13.85 -0.57 -23.35
C ASN A 72 -13.23 -0.10 -22.04
N LEU A 73 -13.05 1.22 -21.91
CA LEU A 73 -12.60 1.82 -20.66
C LEU A 73 -13.68 1.66 -19.59
N ALA A 74 -13.35 0.92 -18.51
CA ALA A 74 -14.25 0.75 -17.37
C ALA A 74 -14.25 1.98 -16.46
N TRP A 75 -13.07 2.49 -16.14
CA TRP A 75 -12.84 3.70 -15.36
C TRP A 75 -11.41 4.22 -15.56
N PHE A 76 -11.16 5.42 -15.12
CA PHE A 76 -9.83 6.01 -15.02
C PHE A 76 -9.72 6.87 -13.76
N ALA A 77 -8.52 7.17 -13.33
CA ALA A 77 -8.23 8.10 -12.26
C ALA A 77 -7.06 9.00 -12.64
N ASP A 78 -7.25 10.30 -12.49
CA ASP A 78 -6.17 11.26 -12.61
C ASP A 78 -5.29 11.22 -11.36
N LEU A 79 -3.98 11.18 -11.56
CA LEU A 79 -3.02 11.38 -10.50
C LEU A 79 -2.73 12.88 -10.39
N ASP A 80 -2.64 13.38 -9.18
CA ASP A 80 -2.44 14.80 -8.88
C ASP A 80 -1.00 15.29 -9.11
N THR A 81 -0.36 14.78 -10.14
CA THR A 81 1.03 15.09 -10.49
C THR A 81 1.28 14.95 -11.98
N SER A 82 2.13 15.84 -12.52
CA SER A 82 2.71 15.72 -13.87
C SER A 82 4.10 15.07 -13.88
N ARG A 83 4.59 14.64 -12.70
CA ARG A 83 5.87 13.93 -12.58
C ARG A 83 5.73 12.50 -13.08
N GLY A 84 6.87 11.85 -13.36
CA GLY A 84 6.89 10.47 -13.83
C GLY A 84 6.17 9.49 -12.90
N GLN A 85 5.47 8.51 -13.48
CA GLN A 85 4.78 7.44 -12.78
C GLN A 85 5.50 6.13 -13.06
N GLU A 86 6.20 5.59 -12.05
CA GLU A 86 7.06 4.40 -12.21
C GLU A 86 6.63 3.22 -11.32
N ALA A 87 5.61 3.41 -10.49
CA ALA A 87 5.19 2.39 -9.55
C ALA A 87 4.52 1.20 -10.24
N THR A 88 4.85 -0.01 -9.80
CA THR A 88 4.03 -1.19 -10.06
C THR A 88 2.90 -1.21 -9.03
N PRO A 89 1.63 -1.17 -9.45
CA PRO A 89 0.50 -1.28 -8.53
C PRO A 89 0.43 -2.66 -7.89
N LEU A 90 -0.01 -2.73 -6.63
CA LEU A 90 -0.43 -3.97 -6.00
C LEU A 90 -1.95 -4.10 -6.06
N VAL A 91 -2.44 -5.33 -6.23
CA VAL A 91 -3.85 -5.67 -6.14
C VAL A 91 -4.05 -6.63 -4.98
N ILE A 92 -4.78 -6.20 -3.96
CA ILE A 92 -4.99 -6.95 -2.72
C ILE A 92 -6.44 -6.80 -2.31
N ASP A 93 -7.14 -7.91 -2.18
CA ASP A 93 -8.54 -7.93 -1.69
C ASP A 93 -9.43 -6.91 -2.43
N GLY A 94 -9.40 -6.95 -3.77
CA GLY A 94 -10.22 -6.09 -4.64
C GLY A 94 -9.84 -4.60 -4.63
N LYS A 95 -8.69 -4.24 -4.10
CA LYS A 95 -8.19 -2.86 -4.03
C LYS A 95 -6.88 -2.73 -4.79
N ILE A 96 -6.71 -1.63 -5.51
CA ILE A 96 -5.46 -1.25 -6.17
C ILE A 96 -4.72 -0.26 -5.28
N TYR A 97 -3.48 -0.56 -4.96
CA TYR A 97 -2.57 0.32 -4.23
C TYR A 97 -1.46 0.79 -5.15
N ILE A 98 -1.30 2.10 -5.26
CA ILE A 98 -0.27 2.71 -6.12
C ILE A 98 0.44 3.84 -5.39
N SER A 99 1.76 3.88 -5.49
CA SER A 99 2.50 5.07 -5.10
C SER A 99 2.66 6.02 -6.28
N THR A 100 2.71 7.31 -6.00
CA THR A 100 2.90 8.36 -7.00
C THR A 100 4.11 9.22 -6.64
N ALA A 101 4.39 10.23 -7.43
CA ALA A 101 5.44 11.20 -7.12
C ALA A 101 5.27 11.77 -5.71
N TRP A 102 6.36 12.22 -5.09
CA TRP A 102 6.42 12.70 -3.71
C TRP A 102 6.09 11.64 -2.67
N SER A 103 6.27 10.37 -3.05
CA SER A 103 5.99 9.21 -2.19
C SER A 103 4.57 9.19 -1.62
N LYS A 104 3.59 9.72 -2.33
CA LYS A 104 2.19 9.59 -1.96
C LYS A 104 1.70 8.18 -2.29
N VAL A 105 0.71 7.68 -1.55
CA VAL A 105 0.06 6.39 -1.81
C VAL A 105 -1.44 6.61 -1.94
N LYS A 106 -2.02 6.01 -2.96
CA LYS A 106 -3.48 6.02 -3.19
C LYS A 106 -4.00 4.58 -3.21
N ALA A 107 -5.19 4.38 -2.66
CA ALA A 107 -5.92 3.14 -2.75
C ALA A 107 -7.23 3.36 -3.48
N TYR A 108 -7.51 2.52 -4.46
CA TYR A 108 -8.74 2.54 -5.24
C TYR A 108 -9.49 1.22 -5.11
N ASP A 109 -10.80 1.27 -5.17
CA ASP A 109 -11.62 0.10 -5.45
C ASP A 109 -11.35 -0.37 -6.88
N ALA A 110 -10.96 -1.63 -7.05
CA ALA A 110 -10.52 -2.14 -8.35
C ALA A 110 -11.63 -2.22 -9.40
N VAL A 111 -12.88 -2.33 -8.98
CA VAL A 111 -14.04 -2.46 -9.88
C VAL A 111 -14.56 -1.10 -10.31
N SER A 112 -14.75 -0.19 -9.36
CA SER A 112 -15.39 1.11 -9.61
C SER A 112 -14.41 2.26 -9.87
N GLY A 113 -13.12 2.08 -9.57
CA GLY A 113 -12.14 3.15 -9.64
C GLY A 113 -12.28 4.22 -8.54
N LYS A 114 -13.18 4.01 -7.58
CA LYS A 114 -13.39 4.96 -6.48
C LYS A 114 -12.14 5.06 -5.61
N LEU A 115 -11.66 6.29 -5.38
CA LEU A 115 -10.60 6.54 -4.40
C LEU A 115 -11.12 6.20 -2.99
N LEU A 116 -10.46 5.26 -2.32
CA LEU A 116 -10.79 4.82 -0.96
C LEU A 116 -10.07 5.66 0.08
N TRP A 117 -8.77 5.90 -0.12
CA TRP A 117 -7.96 6.76 0.72
C TRP A 117 -6.67 7.19 0.01
N GLU A 118 -6.04 8.21 0.55
CA GLU A 118 -4.74 8.71 0.15
C GLU A 118 -3.87 8.94 1.40
N TYR A 119 -2.58 8.65 1.26
CA TYR A 119 -1.55 9.02 2.22
C TYR A 119 -0.51 9.93 1.55
N ASP A 120 -0.20 11.04 2.19
CA ASP A 120 0.81 11.99 1.75
C ASP A 120 1.83 12.20 2.87
N PRO A 121 3.08 11.73 2.72
CA PRO A 121 4.14 11.90 3.73
C PRO A 121 4.63 13.35 3.87
N LYS A 122 4.14 14.28 3.03
CA LYS A 122 4.54 15.69 3.03
C LYS A 122 6.03 15.88 2.82
N VAL A 123 6.60 15.17 1.84
CA VAL A 123 8.01 15.31 1.46
C VAL A 123 8.31 16.78 1.14
N PRO A 124 9.31 17.41 1.78
CA PRO A 124 9.65 18.80 1.52
C PRO A 124 10.14 19.01 0.07
N GLY A 125 9.71 20.12 -0.56
CA GLY A 125 10.03 20.39 -1.96
C GLY A 125 11.55 20.46 -2.26
N GLU A 126 12.34 20.92 -1.30
CA GLU A 126 13.81 20.96 -1.40
C GLU A 126 14.45 19.57 -1.46
N THR A 127 13.74 18.50 -1.10
CA THR A 127 14.26 17.14 -1.22
C THR A 127 14.45 16.73 -2.67
N ALA A 128 13.69 17.29 -3.60
CA ALA A 128 13.76 16.99 -5.03
C ALA A 128 15.15 17.18 -5.62
N VAL A 129 15.90 18.20 -5.18
CA VAL A 129 17.25 18.49 -5.69
C VAL A 129 18.29 17.45 -5.25
N LYS A 130 17.98 16.63 -4.25
CA LYS A 130 18.82 15.54 -3.75
C LYS A 130 18.50 14.20 -4.43
N ALA A 131 17.37 14.11 -5.10
CA ALA A 131 16.94 12.91 -5.80
C ALA A 131 17.59 12.84 -7.19
N CYS A 132 18.24 11.72 -7.52
CA CYS A 132 18.92 11.56 -8.82
C CYS A 132 17.95 11.48 -9.99
N CYS A 133 16.71 11.02 -9.75
CA CYS A 133 15.78 10.56 -10.78
C CYS A 133 14.39 11.19 -10.59
N ASP A 134 14.34 12.47 -10.22
CA ASP A 134 13.11 13.16 -9.83
C ASP A 134 12.49 12.59 -8.54
N VAL A 135 11.30 13.03 -8.20
CA VAL A 135 10.56 12.64 -6.99
C VAL A 135 9.66 11.43 -7.22
N VAL A 136 10.02 10.58 -8.16
CA VAL A 136 9.28 9.36 -8.49
C VAL A 136 9.34 8.35 -7.34
N ASN A 137 8.36 7.46 -7.30
CA ASN A 137 8.32 6.34 -6.36
C ASN A 137 7.98 5.06 -7.13
N ARG A 138 8.66 3.96 -6.82
CA ARG A 138 8.55 2.71 -7.61
C ARG A 138 7.59 1.69 -7.05
N GLY A 139 6.84 2.03 -6.01
CA GLY A 139 5.81 1.17 -5.47
C GLY A 139 5.85 1.03 -3.96
N VAL A 140 4.96 0.20 -3.46
CA VAL A 140 4.84 -0.18 -2.07
C VAL A 140 5.03 -1.68 -1.92
N ALA A 141 5.42 -2.13 -0.73
CA ALA A 141 5.37 -3.53 -0.33
C ALA A 141 4.21 -3.74 0.65
N ALA A 142 3.65 -4.95 0.67
CA ALA A 142 2.58 -5.32 1.59
C ALA A 142 2.99 -6.52 2.45
N TRP A 143 2.67 -6.45 3.74
CA TRP A 143 2.85 -7.55 4.67
C TRP A 143 1.90 -7.40 5.85
N GLY A 144 1.22 -8.48 6.21
CA GLY A 144 0.14 -8.44 7.18
C GLY A 144 -0.96 -7.51 6.68
N ASP A 145 -1.47 -6.70 7.56
CA ASP A 145 -2.48 -5.67 7.28
C ASP A 145 -1.86 -4.28 6.96
N ARG A 146 -0.59 -4.23 6.56
CA ARG A 146 0.17 -2.99 6.37
C ARG A 146 0.78 -2.87 5.00
N LEU A 147 0.90 -1.61 4.56
CA LEU A 147 1.73 -1.23 3.43
C LEU A 147 3.02 -0.57 3.93
N TYR A 148 4.10 -0.83 3.23
CA TYR A 148 5.42 -0.28 3.49
C TYR A 148 5.85 0.57 2.31
N LEU A 149 6.25 1.78 2.60
CA LEU A 149 6.65 2.79 1.63
C LEU A 149 8.04 3.31 1.95
N GLY A 150 8.94 3.29 0.97
CA GLY A 150 10.17 4.09 1.03
C GLY A 150 9.84 5.52 0.61
N THR A 151 10.21 6.49 1.45
CA THR A 151 10.05 7.93 1.13
C THR A 151 11.39 8.56 0.80
N LEU A 152 11.35 9.69 0.13
CA LEU A 152 12.50 10.56 -0.08
C LEU A 152 12.90 11.27 1.22
#